data_a293e46075569598aa2e1e3ec539c6be
#
_entry.id   a293e46075569598aa2e1e3ec539c6be
#
_cell.length_a   1.000
_cell.length_b   1.000
_cell.length_c   1.000
_cell.angle_alpha   90.00
_cell.angle_beta   90.00
_cell.angle_gamma   90.00
#
_symmetry.space_group_name_H-M   'P 1'
#
loop_
_entity.id
_entity.type
_entity.pdbx_description
1 polymer ?
#
loop_
_entity_poly.entity_id
_entity_poly.type
_entity_poly.pdbx_seq_one_letter_code
_entity_poly.pdbx_strand_id
1 'polypeptide(L)'
;AGEYPNIVDAWAMDNEENMAHDDDEAMVEVIDVIPMIELVKTADPLSRYEPGGLFTYTFTVYNHSVEPVWLTEVVDDKLGTLYEWVTGMPKIWIPVDGSYLLPGTFTKTYTEAGIYPNIAIAYAEDNEGNSASDDDSRSVTVIDVLPEISITKTANKSVIPFSGEDVVFTFVITNHSVEDVVIYSIDDTVFGDLLPEALAAFGDDPIVIAAGQQFTFTITRFVSGMAGSQHYNVVTACGMDNEENTDCDDDDELIRLYWYGFTPGYWKNHAEEWYRTDYMPMNLVRTIFGITHTDLIKNGMLDLNKDGRDDTLMDALGYKGGNDLRGKVQILLRAAVAGLLNESALGDYYPPYDDVAELIAAVNAAINTSNKTIINNLAGQIDYWNNGIHEFPD
;
A
#
# COMPACT_ATOMS: atom_id res chain seq x y z
N ALA A 1 -67.84 24.25 -18.03
CA ALA A 1 -67.91 25.19 -19.12
C ALA A 1 -69.23 25.04 -19.88
N GLY A 2 -69.80 26.07 -20.55
CA GLY A 2 -71.02 25.99 -21.38
C GLY A 2 -71.72 27.31 -21.58
N GLU A 3 -72.74 27.28 -22.44
CA GLU A 3 -73.59 28.39 -22.71
C GLU A 3 -74.87 28.32 -21.87
N TYR A 4 -75.21 29.40 -21.19
CA TYR A 4 -76.37 29.47 -20.27
C TYR A 4 -77.28 30.58 -20.76
N PRO A 5 -78.27 30.26 -21.63
CA PRO A 5 -79.27 31.20 -22.06
C PRO A 5 -80.24 31.52 -20.91
N ASN A 6 -80.59 32.77 -20.78
CA ASN A 6 -81.58 33.25 -19.84
C ASN A 6 -82.60 34.12 -20.56
N ILE A 7 -83.87 33.71 -20.54
CA ILE A 7 -84.97 34.39 -21.21
C ILE A 7 -85.84 35.01 -20.15
N VAL A 8 -86.17 36.27 -20.31
CA VAL A 8 -87.18 36.97 -19.48
C VAL A 8 -88.41 37.34 -20.31
N ASP A 9 -89.56 36.90 -19.87
CA ASP A 9 -90.87 37.22 -20.46
C ASP A 9 -91.54 38.33 -19.61
N ALA A 10 -92.02 39.38 -20.28
CA ALA A 10 -92.79 40.43 -19.68
C ALA A 10 -94.22 40.50 -20.25
N TRP A 11 -95.21 40.41 -19.42
CA TRP A 11 -96.60 40.48 -19.77
C TRP A 11 -97.24 41.74 -19.17
N ALA A 12 -97.93 42.53 -20.01
CA ALA A 12 -98.68 43.72 -19.56
C ALA A 12 -100.12 43.60 -20.08
N MET A 13 -101.02 44.21 -19.33
CA MET A 13 -102.45 44.23 -19.72
C MET A 13 -102.97 45.69 -19.55
N ASP A 14 -103.73 46.18 -20.52
CA ASP A 14 -104.38 47.48 -20.47
C ASP A 14 -105.66 47.43 -19.72
N ASN A 15 -106.39 48.57 -19.62
CA ASN A 15 -107.70 48.66 -18.90
C ASN A 15 -108.88 48.09 -19.64
N GLU A 16 -108.70 47.68 -20.88
CA GLU A 16 -109.60 46.99 -21.77
C GLU A 16 -109.32 45.48 -21.87
N GLU A 17 -108.42 44.96 -21.02
CA GLU A 17 -107.98 43.56 -20.95
C GLU A 17 -107.21 43.08 -22.22
N ASN A 18 -106.62 43.98 -23.03
CA ASN A 18 -105.70 43.60 -24.09
C ASN A 18 -104.34 43.25 -23.49
N MET A 19 -103.82 42.11 -23.91
CA MET A 19 -102.49 41.62 -23.41
C MET A 19 -101.41 42.03 -24.39
N ALA A 20 -100.28 42.48 -23.84
CA ALA A 20 -98.99 42.64 -24.52
C ALA A 20 -97.96 41.72 -23.90
N HIS A 21 -97.14 41.12 -24.73
CA HIS A 21 -96.01 40.28 -24.30
C HIS A 21 -94.79 40.70 -25.08
N ASP A 22 -93.68 40.72 -24.39
CA ASP A 22 -92.35 40.91 -24.96
C ASP A 22 -91.35 40.04 -24.23
N ASP A 23 -90.38 39.47 -24.86
CA ASP A 23 -89.29 38.64 -24.31
C ASP A 23 -87.93 39.20 -24.72
N ASP A 24 -86.93 38.99 -23.87
CA ASP A 24 -85.54 39.31 -24.16
C ASP A 24 -84.67 38.16 -23.67
N GLU A 25 -83.60 37.91 -24.40
CA GLU A 25 -82.67 36.80 -24.17
C GLU A 25 -81.29 37.37 -23.87
N ALA A 26 -80.63 36.86 -22.80
CA ALA A 26 -79.23 37.10 -22.51
C ALA A 26 -78.50 35.77 -22.42
N MET A 27 -77.38 35.68 -23.11
CA MET A 27 -76.45 34.51 -23.11
C MET A 27 -75.29 34.80 -22.14
N VAL A 28 -75.05 33.91 -21.19
CA VAL A 28 -73.81 33.86 -20.38
C VAL A 28 -73.01 32.68 -20.80
N GLU A 29 -71.79 32.90 -21.31
CA GLU A 29 -70.83 31.87 -21.64
C GLU A 29 -69.87 31.69 -20.46
N VAL A 30 -69.72 30.48 -19.95
CA VAL A 30 -68.65 30.04 -19.03
C VAL A 30 -67.59 29.38 -19.84
N ILE A 31 -66.48 30.04 -19.98
CA ILE A 31 -65.30 29.60 -20.77
C ILE A 31 -64.55 28.53 -19.96
N ASP A 32 -64.23 27.42 -20.58
CA ASP A 32 -63.41 26.34 -20.06
C ASP A 32 -61.95 26.81 -19.84
N VAL A 33 -61.35 26.43 -18.72
CA VAL A 33 -59.94 26.74 -18.36
C VAL A 33 -59.23 25.45 -18.19
N ILE A 34 -58.26 25.20 -19.08
CA ILE A 34 -57.42 23.99 -19.04
C ILE A 34 -56.68 23.91 -17.70
N PRO A 35 -56.59 22.72 -17.05
CA PRO A 35 -55.92 22.54 -15.80
C PRO A 35 -54.42 22.77 -15.91
N MET A 36 -53.79 23.22 -14.80
CA MET A 36 -52.37 23.44 -14.66
C MET A 36 -51.86 22.86 -13.32
N ILE A 37 -50.88 21.96 -13.41
CA ILE A 37 -50.25 21.34 -12.24
C ILE A 37 -48.76 21.61 -12.25
N GLU A 38 -48.11 21.47 -11.09
CA GLU A 38 -46.66 21.47 -10.91
C GLU A 38 -46.26 20.22 -10.10
N LEU A 39 -45.33 19.45 -10.66
CA LEU A 39 -44.67 18.37 -9.94
C LEU A 39 -43.37 18.89 -9.30
N VAL A 40 -43.21 18.69 -7.99
CA VAL A 40 -41.95 18.95 -7.30
C VAL A 40 -41.37 17.66 -6.79
N LYS A 41 -40.18 17.33 -7.27
CA LYS A 41 -39.39 16.16 -6.89
C LYS A 41 -38.18 16.59 -6.06
N THR A 42 -37.97 15.96 -4.92
CA THR A 42 -36.80 16.19 -4.08
C THR A 42 -36.04 14.90 -3.81
N ALA A 43 -34.77 15.00 -3.39
CA ALA A 43 -33.97 13.86 -2.97
C ALA A 43 -33.18 14.22 -1.71
N ASP A 44 -33.00 13.21 -0.85
CA ASP A 44 -32.22 13.32 0.38
C ASP A 44 -31.52 11.98 0.67
N PRO A 45 -30.19 11.99 0.87
CA PRO A 45 -29.26 13.10 0.63
C PRO A 45 -29.09 13.40 -0.87
N LEU A 46 -28.45 14.55 -1.22
CA LEU A 46 -28.13 14.87 -2.61
C LEU A 46 -26.81 14.24 -3.07
N SER A 47 -25.94 13.89 -2.13
CA SER A 47 -24.67 13.24 -2.43
C SER A 47 -24.24 12.30 -1.31
N ARG A 48 -23.42 11.30 -1.67
CA ARG A 48 -22.70 10.40 -0.79
C ARG A 48 -21.33 10.16 -1.37
N TYR A 49 -20.35 9.89 -0.52
CA TYR A 49 -19.08 9.29 -0.96
C TYR A 49 -19.26 7.80 -1.17
N GLU A 50 -18.44 7.19 -1.99
CA GLU A 50 -18.38 5.73 -2.10
C GLU A 50 -18.17 5.06 -0.73
N PRO A 51 -18.72 3.86 -0.57
CA PRO A 51 -19.48 3.05 -1.53
C PRO A 51 -20.96 3.47 -1.68
N GLY A 52 -21.27 4.78 -1.67
CA GLY A 52 -22.59 5.31 -1.96
C GLY A 52 -23.66 4.96 -0.94
N GLY A 53 -24.80 4.42 -1.39
CA GLY A 53 -25.89 3.99 -0.52
C GLY A 53 -27.28 4.40 -0.99
N LEU A 54 -28.21 4.46 -0.02
CA LEU A 54 -29.62 4.70 -0.26
C LEU A 54 -29.89 6.21 -0.43
N PHE A 55 -30.62 6.57 -1.48
CA PHE A 55 -31.17 7.89 -1.73
C PHE A 55 -32.68 7.80 -1.64
N THR A 56 -33.34 8.75 -0.98
CA THR A 56 -34.78 8.81 -0.80
C THR A 56 -35.35 9.98 -1.59
N TYR A 57 -36.42 9.71 -2.36
CA TYR A 57 -37.10 10.72 -3.16
C TYR A 57 -38.47 11.00 -2.59
N THR A 58 -38.93 12.28 -2.73
CA THR A 58 -40.30 12.67 -2.42
C THR A 58 -40.92 13.39 -3.62
N PHE A 59 -42.24 13.26 -3.78
CA PHE A 59 -42.98 13.79 -4.91
C PHE A 59 -44.20 14.52 -4.40
N THR A 60 -44.35 15.80 -4.76
CA THR A 60 -45.48 16.64 -4.40
C THR A 60 -46.08 17.22 -5.66
N VAL A 61 -47.40 17.04 -5.89
CA VAL A 61 -48.13 17.64 -6.98
C VAL A 61 -48.93 18.80 -6.46
N TYR A 62 -48.74 20.00 -7.03
CA TYR A 62 -49.47 21.21 -6.74
C TYR A 62 -50.49 21.46 -7.84
N ASN A 63 -51.69 21.96 -7.48
CA ASN A 63 -52.71 22.39 -8.41
C ASN A 63 -52.69 23.94 -8.49
N HIS A 64 -52.37 24.45 -9.65
CA HIS A 64 -52.38 25.88 -9.98
C HIS A 64 -53.60 26.27 -10.84
N SER A 65 -54.55 25.36 -11.01
CA SER A 65 -55.79 25.60 -11.76
C SER A 65 -56.79 26.42 -10.89
N VAL A 66 -57.79 27.04 -11.57
CA VAL A 66 -58.89 27.75 -10.93
C VAL A 66 -59.98 26.79 -10.41
N GLU A 67 -59.83 25.50 -10.69
CA GLU A 67 -60.71 24.41 -10.22
C GLU A 67 -59.93 23.20 -9.72
N PRO A 68 -60.57 22.28 -8.97
CA PRO A 68 -59.93 21.09 -8.49
C PRO A 68 -59.48 20.17 -9.61
N VAL A 69 -58.41 19.41 -9.42
CA VAL A 69 -57.95 18.38 -10.34
C VAL A 69 -57.89 17.01 -9.66
N TRP A 70 -57.99 15.96 -10.47
CA TRP A 70 -57.78 14.59 -10.03
C TRP A 70 -56.43 14.06 -10.56
N LEU A 71 -55.55 13.65 -9.64
CA LEU A 71 -54.31 12.98 -10.04
C LEU A 71 -54.66 11.62 -10.66
N THR A 72 -54.12 11.36 -11.84
CA THR A 72 -54.36 10.12 -12.60
C THR A 72 -53.14 9.21 -12.60
N GLU A 73 -51.91 9.75 -12.69
CA GLU A 73 -50.69 8.96 -12.73
C GLU A 73 -49.49 9.79 -12.29
N VAL A 74 -48.53 9.11 -11.65
CA VAL A 74 -47.14 9.62 -11.44
C VAL A 74 -46.17 8.50 -11.78
N VAL A 75 -45.28 8.75 -12.76
CA VAL A 75 -44.26 7.81 -13.22
C VAL A 75 -42.89 8.39 -13.08
N ASP A 76 -41.95 7.57 -12.64
CA ASP A 76 -40.55 7.92 -12.47
C ASP A 76 -39.68 6.96 -13.31
N ASP A 77 -38.65 7.49 -14.01
CA ASP A 77 -37.84 6.71 -14.98
C ASP A 77 -36.93 5.67 -14.29
N LYS A 78 -36.61 5.85 -13.00
CA LYS A 78 -35.77 4.92 -12.19
C LYS A 78 -36.56 4.09 -11.18
N LEU A 79 -37.72 4.59 -10.75
CA LEU A 79 -38.52 3.98 -9.69
C LEU A 79 -39.80 3.31 -10.26
N GLY A 80 -40.16 3.58 -11.53
CA GLY A 80 -41.36 3.07 -12.17
C GLY A 80 -42.61 3.85 -11.84
N THR A 81 -43.79 3.21 -11.91
CA THR A 81 -45.08 3.82 -11.58
C THR A 81 -45.19 4.01 -10.05
N LEU A 82 -45.27 5.27 -9.61
CA LEU A 82 -45.40 5.64 -8.20
C LEU A 82 -46.84 5.72 -7.76
N TYR A 83 -47.73 6.12 -8.68
CA TYR A 83 -49.17 6.18 -8.53
C TYR A 83 -49.82 6.00 -9.87
N GLU A 84 -50.89 5.22 -9.93
CA GLU A 84 -51.77 5.05 -11.07
C GLU A 84 -53.19 4.88 -10.56
N TRP A 85 -54.13 5.68 -11.12
CA TRP A 85 -55.52 5.53 -10.78
C TRP A 85 -56.13 4.30 -11.54
N VAL A 86 -56.80 3.45 -10.76
CA VAL A 86 -57.47 2.27 -11.32
C VAL A 86 -58.98 2.46 -11.22
N THR A 87 -59.72 2.13 -12.27
CA THR A 87 -61.20 2.21 -12.35
C THR A 87 -61.84 1.49 -11.14
N GLY A 88 -62.73 2.22 -10.44
CA GLY A 88 -63.42 1.72 -9.23
C GLY A 88 -62.76 2.10 -7.92
N MET A 89 -61.59 2.75 -7.95
CA MET A 89 -60.94 3.34 -6.76
C MET A 89 -61.25 4.84 -6.69
N PRO A 90 -61.29 5.45 -5.51
CA PRO A 90 -61.40 6.91 -5.40
C PRO A 90 -60.18 7.57 -6.01
N LYS A 91 -60.36 8.56 -6.91
CA LYS A 91 -59.32 9.39 -7.43
C LYS A 91 -58.74 10.29 -6.34
N ILE A 92 -57.46 10.58 -6.39
CA ILE A 92 -56.86 11.58 -5.54
C ILE A 92 -57.28 12.96 -6.02
N TRP A 93 -57.99 13.69 -5.16
CA TRP A 93 -58.50 15.02 -5.41
C TRP A 93 -57.59 16.09 -4.84
N ILE A 94 -57.12 17.03 -5.65
CA ILE A 94 -56.31 18.16 -5.26
C ILE A 94 -57.11 19.44 -5.41
N PRO A 95 -57.42 20.15 -4.33
CA PRO A 95 -58.22 21.39 -4.39
C PRO A 95 -57.46 22.52 -5.09
N VAL A 96 -58.17 23.57 -5.45
CA VAL A 96 -57.59 24.81 -5.96
C VAL A 96 -56.51 25.31 -4.97
N ASP A 97 -55.34 25.70 -5.50
CA ASP A 97 -54.14 26.12 -4.73
C ASP A 97 -53.69 25.07 -3.69
N GLY A 98 -54.14 23.83 -3.79
CA GLY A 98 -53.78 22.72 -2.94
C GLY A 98 -52.61 21.92 -3.49
N SER A 99 -52.11 20.99 -2.64
CA SER A 99 -51.09 20.05 -3.03
C SER A 99 -51.32 18.66 -2.50
N TYR A 100 -50.69 17.66 -3.12
CA TYR A 100 -50.72 16.28 -2.66
C TYR A 100 -49.29 15.72 -2.65
N LEU A 101 -48.80 15.37 -1.43
CA LEU A 101 -47.58 14.63 -1.22
C LEU A 101 -47.86 13.14 -1.41
N LEU A 102 -47.19 12.48 -2.35
CA LEU A 102 -47.32 11.05 -2.56
C LEU A 102 -46.89 10.30 -1.30
N PRO A 103 -47.74 9.43 -0.75
CA PRO A 103 -47.41 8.63 0.43
C PRO A 103 -46.49 7.48 -0.01
N GLY A 104 -45.48 7.16 0.84
CA GLY A 104 -44.57 6.04 0.61
C GLY A 104 -43.12 6.44 0.77
N THR A 105 -42.28 5.44 0.69
CA THR A 105 -40.80 5.62 0.72
C THR A 105 -40.27 5.21 -0.64
N PHE A 106 -39.82 6.16 -1.41
CA PHE A 106 -39.29 5.96 -2.76
C PHE A 106 -37.78 6.03 -2.68
N THR A 107 -37.10 4.89 -2.83
CA THR A 107 -35.65 4.81 -2.62
C THR A 107 -34.95 4.12 -3.77
N LYS A 108 -33.71 4.55 -4.01
CA LYS A 108 -32.79 3.90 -4.94
C LYS A 108 -31.40 3.87 -4.32
N THR A 109 -30.69 2.75 -4.49
CA THR A 109 -29.27 2.62 -4.08
C THR A 109 -28.39 2.80 -5.31
N TYR A 110 -27.34 3.60 -5.14
CA TYR A 110 -26.24 3.72 -6.07
C TYR A 110 -24.94 3.55 -5.29
N THR A 111 -24.02 2.73 -5.83
CA THR A 111 -22.76 2.35 -5.15
C THR A 111 -21.53 2.95 -5.82
N GLU A 112 -21.54 3.05 -7.14
CA GLU A 112 -20.42 3.49 -7.96
C GLU A 112 -20.41 5.01 -8.09
N ALA A 113 -19.23 5.61 -8.26
CA ALA A 113 -19.08 7.04 -8.52
C ALA A 113 -19.85 7.49 -9.76
N GLY A 114 -20.49 8.65 -9.65
CA GLY A 114 -21.23 9.18 -10.78
C GLY A 114 -22.37 10.10 -10.42
N ILE A 115 -22.95 10.72 -11.47
CA ILE A 115 -24.14 11.55 -11.38
C ILE A 115 -25.32 10.74 -11.91
N TYR A 116 -26.35 10.59 -11.10
CA TYR A 116 -27.54 9.80 -11.39
C TYR A 116 -28.76 10.69 -11.59
N PRO A 117 -29.06 11.13 -12.83
CA PRO A 117 -30.25 11.90 -13.12
C PRO A 117 -31.48 11.03 -13.00
N ASN A 118 -32.56 11.59 -12.49
CA ASN A 118 -33.85 10.91 -12.32
C ASN A 118 -34.97 11.91 -12.57
N ILE A 119 -35.90 11.58 -13.51
CA ILE A 119 -37.03 12.42 -13.91
C ILE A 119 -38.34 11.71 -13.60
N ALA A 120 -39.35 12.49 -13.15
CA ALA A 120 -40.67 12.01 -12.93
C ALA A 120 -41.67 12.89 -13.67
N ILE A 121 -42.82 12.31 -14.04
CA ILE A 121 -43.94 12.99 -14.71
C ILE A 121 -45.21 12.71 -13.92
N ALA A 122 -46.01 13.76 -13.65
CA ALA A 122 -47.36 13.65 -13.09
C ALA A 122 -48.42 13.99 -14.14
N TYR A 123 -49.53 13.30 -14.07
CA TYR A 123 -50.72 13.53 -14.92
C TYR A 123 -51.94 13.75 -14.08
N ALA A 124 -52.75 14.73 -14.45
CA ALA A 124 -54.01 15.05 -13.77
C ALA A 124 -55.10 15.42 -14.79
N GLU A 125 -56.37 15.35 -14.37
CA GLU A 125 -57.52 15.77 -15.17
C GLU A 125 -58.48 16.63 -14.34
N ASP A 126 -59.23 17.53 -15.02
CA ASP A 126 -60.31 18.28 -14.40
C ASP A 126 -61.67 17.55 -14.47
N ASN A 127 -62.77 18.23 -14.10
CA ASN A 127 -64.13 17.66 -14.13
C ASN A 127 -64.74 17.54 -15.55
N GLU A 128 -64.21 18.27 -16.52
CA GLU A 128 -64.57 18.18 -17.91
C GLU A 128 -63.76 17.11 -18.69
N GLY A 129 -62.68 16.58 -18.07
CA GLY A 129 -61.78 15.59 -18.67
C GLY A 129 -60.60 16.16 -19.43
N ASN A 130 -60.32 17.46 -19.27
CA ASN A 130 -59.12 18.04 -19.84
C ASN A 130 -57.91 17.57 -19.01
N SER A 131 -56.79 17.26 -19.67
CA SER A 131 -55.59 16.73 -19.05
C SER A 131 -54.52 17.77 -18.88
N ALA A 132 -53.77 17.69 -17.76
CA ALA A 132 -52.54 18.42 -17.51
C ALA A 132 -51.43 17.45 -17.17
N SER A 133 -50.20 17.79 -17.49
CA SER A 133 -49.00 17.08 -17.03
C SER A 133 -47.87 18.05 -16.73
N ASP A 134 -47.02 17.64 -15.82
CA ASP A 134 -45.78 18.35 -15.49
C ASP A 134 -44.70 17.36 -15.11
N ASP A 135 -43.43 17.73 -15.37
CA ASP A 135 -42.29 16.90 -15.06
C ASP A 135 -41.27 17.67 -14.20
N ASP A 136 -40.60 16.94 -13.30
CA ASP A 136 -39.46 17.45 -12.54
C ASP A 136 -38.34 16.41 -12.47
N SER A 137 -37.13 16.91 -12.45
CA SER A 137 -35.92 16.10 -12.42
C SER A 137 -35.05 16.41 -11.21
N ARG A 138 -34.47 15.36 -10.62
CA ARG A 138 -33.51 15.50 -9.53
C ARG A 138 -32.35 14.56 -9.74
N SER A 139 -31.12 15.12 -9.82
CA SER A 139 -29.89 14.32 -9.82
C SER A 139 -29.39 14.12 -8.40
N VAL A 140 -28.86 12.92 -8.13
CA VAL A 140 -28.05 12.63 -6.94
C VAL A 140 -26.65 12.23 -7.42
N THR A 141 -25.64 12.38 -6.54
CA THR A 141 -24.23 12.13 -6.88
C THR A 141 -23.62 11.15 -5.88
N VAL A 142 -22.94 10.12 -6.39
CA VAL A 142 -21.94 9.38 -5.62
C VAL A 142 -20.57 9.97 -5.96
N ILE A 143 -19.87 10.43 -4.94
CA ILE A 143 -18.57 11.10 -5.07
C ILE A 143 -17.50 10.04 -4.97
N ASP A 144 -16.61 10.01 -5.95
CA ASP A 144 -15.44 9.14 -6.03
C ASP A 144 -14.53 9.28 -4.79
N VAL A 145 -13.98 8.17 -4.31
CA VAL A 145 -12.99 8.08 -3.24
C VAL A 145 -11.75 7.39 -3.77
N LEU A 146 -10.68 8.15 -3.93
CA LEU A 146 -9.41 7.68 -4.45
C LEU A 146 -8.88 6.46 -3.68
N PRO A 147 -8.20 5.53 -4.36
CA PRO A 147 -7.60 4.37 -3.71
C PRO A 147 -6.47 4.80 -2.76
N GLU A 148 -6.29 4.03 -1.69
CA GLU A 148 -5.20 4.16 -0.73
C GLU A 148 -4.68 2.76 -0.41
N ILE A 149 -3.42 2.48 -0.76
CA ILE A 149 -2.76 1.22 -0.45
C ILE A 149 -1.52 1.45 0.43
N SER A 150 -1.08 0.40 1.11
CA SER A 150 0.26 0.36 1.70
C SER A 150 0.91 -0.98 1.42
N ILE A 151 2.26 -0.97 1.31
CA ILE A 151 3.07 -2.18 1.27
C ILE A 151 4.02 -2.19 2.45
N THR A 152 4.24 -3.37 3.05
CA THR A 152 5.33 -3.59 3.99
C THR A 152 6.20 -4.75 3.52
N LYS A 153 7.52 -4.59 3.69
CA LYS A 153 8.54 -5.57 3.35
C LYS A 153 9.36 -5.90 4.59
N THR A 154 9.50 -7.18 4.87
CA THR A 154 10.32 -7.63 5.99
C THR A 154 11.17 -8.83 5.57
N ALA A 155 12.39 -8.92 6.13
CA ALA A 155 13.25 -10.09 5.97
C ALA A 155 13.25 -10.92 7.26
N ASN A 156 13.37 -12.24 7.11
CA ASN A 156 13.50 -13.14 8.27
C ASN A 156 14.89 -13.05 8.94
N LYS A 157 15.83 -12.30 8.36
CA LYS A 157 17.19 -12.07 8.87
C LYS A 157 17.61 -10.62 8.57
N SER A 158 18.03 -9.89 9.58
CA SER A 158 18.58 -8.53 9.45
C SER A 158 20.12 -8.52 9.33
N VAL A 159 20.77 -9.63 9.66
CA VAL A 159 22.24 -9.78 9.64
C VAL A 159 22.57 -11.19 9.13
N ILE A 160 23.44 -11.28 8.12
CA ILE A 160 23.87 -12.55 7.51
C ILE A 160 25.37 -12.56 7.25
N PRO A 161 26.03 -13.74 7.09
CA PRO A 161 27.42 -13.80 6.66
C PRO A 161 27.59 -13.18 5.26
N PHE A 162 28.71 -12.51 5.02
CA PHE A 162 29.00 -11.92 3.71
C PHE A 162 29.08 -12.98 2.58
N SER A 163 29.41 -14.24 2.92
CA SER A 163 29.42 -15.35 1.98
C SER A 163 28.02 -15.69 1.43
N GLY A 164 26.98 -15.18 2.10
CA GLY A 164 25.60 -15.28 1.70
C GLY A 164 24.82 -16.39 2.38
N GLU A 165 23.53 -16.16 2.46
CA GLU A 165 22.52 -17.10 2.91
C GLU A 165 21.21 -16.89 2.17
N ASP A 166 20.34 -17.90 2.21
CA ASP A 166 18.95 -17.74 1.79
C ASP A 166 18.18 -16.91 2.81
N VAL A 167 17.55 -15.84 2.31
CA VAL A 167 16.70 -14.93 3.06
C VAL A 167 15.29 -15.00 2.53
N VAL A 168 14.33 -15.14 3.43
CA VAL A 168 12.91 -15.09 3.10
C VAL A 168 12.41 -13.66 3.32
N PHE A 169 11.95 -13.03 2.24
CA PHE A 169 11.29 -11.73 2.27
C PHE A 169 9.79 -11.95 2.27
N THR A 170 9.10 -11.23 3.16
CA THR A 170 7.64 -11.22 3.27
C THR A 170 7.13 -9.85 2.89
N PHE A 171 6.15 -9.82 2.01
CA PHE A 171 5.48 -8.60 1.52
C PHE A 171 4.02 -8.66 1.95
N VAL A 172 3.50 -7.57 2.50
CA VAL A 172 2.10 -7.42 2.86
C VAL A 172 1.58 -6.17 2.19
N ILE A 173 0.61 -6.31 1.29
CA ILE A 173 -0.08 -5.20 0.65
C ILE A 173 -1.45 -5.07 1.31
N THR A 174 -1.78 -3.88 1.79
CA THR A 174 -3.06 -3.58 2.45
C THR A 174 -3.82 -2.56 1.63
N ASN A 175 -5.09 -2.85 1.35
CA ASN A 175 -6.03 -1.91 0.76
C ASN A 175 -6.75 -1.15 1.89
N HIS A 176 -6.53 0.16 2.00
CA HIS A 176 -7.19 1.04 2.97
C HIS A 176 -8.43 1.72 2.39
N SER A 177 -8.71 1.50 1.10
CA SER A 177 -9.83 2.09 0.40
C SER A 177 -11.16 1.50 0.84
N VAL A 178 -12.25 2.18 0.48
CA VAL A 178 -13.63 1.71 0.68
C VAL A 178 -14.10 0.76 -0.43
N GLU A 179 -13.26 0.54 -1.45
CA GLU A 179 -13.50 -0.26 -2.65
C GLU A 179 -12.39 -1.28 -2.86
N ASP A 180 -12.62 -2.20 -3.78
CA ASP A 180 -11.63 -3.17 -4.21
C ASP A 180 -10.54 -2.50 -5.04
N VAL A 181 -9.28 -2.90 -4.83
CA VAL A 181 -8.12 -2.40 -5.57
C VAL A 181 -7.44 -3.52 -6.33
N VAL A 182 -7.17 -3.29 -7.61
CA VAL A 182 -6.40 -4.18 -8.48
C VAL A 182 -4.92 -3.80 -8.41
N ILE A 183 -4.07 -4.71 -7.94
CA ILE A 183 -2.61 -4.51 -7.96
C ILE A 183 -2.07 -4.83 -9.35
N TYR A 184 -1.44 -3.85 -9.99
CA TYR A 184 -0.94 -3.97 -11.37
C TYR A 184 0.60 -3.89 -11.51
N SER A 185 1.32 -3.48 -10.45
CA SER A 185 2.79 -3.44 -10.41
C SER A 185 3.31 -3.73 -9.01
N ILE A 186 4.39 -4.52 -8.92
CA ILE A 186 5.20 -4.73 -7.72
C ILE A 186 6.65 -4.79 -8.18
N ASP A 187 7.38 -3.70 -8.04
CA ASP A 187 8.75 -3.56 -8.49
C ASP A 187 9.72 -3.42 -7.32
N ASP A 188 10.78 -4.21 -7.35
CA ASP A 188 11.81 -4.24 -6.32
C ASP A 188 13.15 -3.79 -6.91
N THR A 189 13.87 -2.90 -6.22
CA THR A 189 15.12 -2.29 -6.72
C THR A 189 16.24 -3.29 -6.97
N VAL A 190 16.20 -4.46 -6.33
CA VAL A 190 17.22 -5.51 -6.44
C VAL A 190 16.69 -6.74 -7.16
N PHE A 191 15.45 -7.12 -6.89
CA PHE A 191 14.87 -8.37 -7.42
C PHE A 191 14.06 -8.15 -8.70
N GLY A 192 13.80 -6.88 -9.08
CA GLY A 192 13.03 -6.53 -10.27
C GLY A 192 11.53 -6.70 -10.08
N ASP A 193 10.83 -7.01 -11.17
CA ASP A 193 9.38 -7.24 -11.19
C ASP A 193 9.01 -8.47 -10.36
N LEU A 194 8.22 -8.27 -9.32
CA LEU A 194 7.71 -9.31 -8.41
C LEU A 194 6.23 -9.64 -8.64
N LEU A 195 5.57 -8.97 -9.58
CA LEU A 195 4.16 -9.23 -9.88
C LEU A 195 3.90 -10.70 -10.27
N PRO A 196 4.77 -11.37 -11.06
CA PRO A 196 4.56 -12.79 -11.39
C PRO A 196 4.56 -13.72 -10.19
N GLU A 197 5.47 -13.51 -9.21
CA GLU A 197 5.51 -14.30 -7.96
C GLU A 197 4.29 -14.02 -7.08
N ALA A 198 3.86 -12.77 -7.02
CA ALA A 198 2.66 -12.36 -6.28
C ALA A 198 1.40 -12.99 -6.89
N LEU A 199 1.23 -12.97 -8.22
CA LEU A 199 0.13 -13.64 -8.93
C LEU A 199 0.12 -15.15 -8.66
N ALA A 200 1.28 -15.78 -8.69
CA ALA A 200 1.40 -17.21 -8.39
C ALA A 200 0.99 -17.55 -6.94
N ALA A 201 1.26 -16.63 -6.00
CA ALA A 201 0.88 -16.79 -4.60
C ALA A 201 -0.61 -16.46 -4.35
N PHE A 202 -1.17 -15.49 -5.07
CA PHE A 202 -2.57 -15.11 -4.99
C PHE A 202 -3.48 -16.21 -5.57
N GLY A 203 -3.03 -16.83 -6.66
CA GLY A 203 -3.72 -17.96 -7.30
C GLY A 203 -4.78 -17.56 -8.33
N ASP A 204 -4.91 -16.27 -8.61
CA ASP A 204 -5.82 -15.73 -9.62
C ASP A 204 -5.17 -14.51 -10.30
N ASP A 205 -5.67 -14.10 -11.47
CA ASP A 205 -5.22 -12.94 -12.24
C ASP A 205 -6.45 -12.14 -12.70
N PRO A 206 -6.56 -10.85 -12.33
CA PRO A 206 -5.60 -10.02 -11.58
C PRO A 206 -5.64 -10.24 -10.05
N ILE A 207 -4.64 -9.69 -9.34
CA ILE A 207 -4.66 -9.57 -7.87
C ILE A 207 -5.66 -8.50 -7.49
N VAL A 208 -6.80 -8.91 -6.90
CA VAL A 208 -7.83 -8.00 -6.40
C VAL A 208 -7.86 -8.06 -4.87
N ILE A 209 -7.55 -6.95 -4.22
CA ILE A 209 -7.60 -6.85 -2.75
C ILE A 209 -8.89 -6.12 -2.38
N ALA A 210 -9.81 -6.82 -1.74
CA ALA A 210 -11.08 -6.24 -1.32
C ALA A 210 -10.90 -5.10 -0.32
N ALA A 211 -11.90 -4.20 -0.25
CA ALA A 211 -11.94 -3.07 0.68
C ALA A 211 -11.53 -3.45 2.10
N GLY A 212 -10.51 -2.79 2.65
CA GLY A 212 -9.99 -3.01 4.00
C GLY A 212 -9.30 -4.36 4.23
N GLN A 213 -8.99 -5.13 3.17
CA GLN A 213 -8.29 -6.42 3.26
C GLN A 213 -6.81 -6.28 2.91
N GLN A 214 -6.06 -7.36 3.15
CA GLN A 214 -4.64 -7.44 2.84
C GLN A 214 -4.31 -8.73 2.10
N PHE A 215 -3.24 -8.68 1.31
CA PHE A 215 -2.63 -9.82 0.65
C PHE A 215 -1.18 -9.98 1.08
N THR A 216 -0.75 -11.21 1.33
CA THR A 216 0.63 -11.51 1.76
C THR A 216 1.24 -12.55 0.84
N PHE A 217 2.47 -12.30 0.39
CA PHE A 217 3.28 -13.28 -0.32
C PHE A 217 4.72 -13.27 0.16
N THR A 218 5.48 -14.30 -0.19
CA THR A 218 6.89 -14.44 0.21
C THR A 218 7.73 -14.88 -0.98
N ILE A 219 8.99 -14.41 -0.98
CA ILE A 219 10.03 -14.91 -1.89
C ILE A 219 11.25 -15.33 -1.08
N THR A 220 12.01 -16.29 -1.60
CA THR A 220 13.32 -16.63 -1.05
C THR A 220 14.39 -16.22 -2.05
N ARG A 221 15.40 -15.50 -1.57
CA ARG A 221 16.55 -15.05 -2.38
C ARG A 221 17.85 -15.30 -1.64
N PHE A 222 18.84 -15.77 -2.38
CA PHE A 222 20.20 -15.85 -1.86
C PHE A 222 20.80 -14.44 -1.85
N VAL A 223 21.14 -13.93 -0.67
CA VAL A 223 21.73 -12.62 -0.47
C VAL A 223 23.20 -12.79 -0.07
N SER A 224 24.12 -12.17 -0.80
CA SER A 224 25.55 -12.15 -0.52
C SER A 224 26.15 -10.83 -0.97
N GLY A 225 27.36 -10.54 -0.55
CA GLY A 225 28.06 -9.31 -0.95
C GLY A 225 29.45 -9.21 -0.36
N MET A 226 30.00 -8.01 -0.37
CA MET A 226 31.28 -7.76 0.29
C MET A 226 31.09 -7.74 1.81
N ALA A 227 32.07 -8.19 2.55
CA ALA A 227 32.05 -8.11 4.00
C ALA A 227 31.87 -6.65 4.43
N GLY A 228 30.97 -6.40 5.37
CA GLY A 228 30.60 -5.07 5.85
C GLY A 228 29.72 -4.23 4.97
N SER A 229 29.32 -4.75 3.81
CA SER A 229 28.34 -4.08 2.99
C SER A 229 26.93 -4.27 3.54
N GLN A 230 26.01 -3.50 3.01
CA GLN A 230 24.60 -3.57 3.31
C GLN A 230 23.85 -3.98 2.03
N HIS A 231 22.88 -4.87 2.19
CA HIS A 231 21.90 -5.16 1.17
C HIS A 231 20.67 -4.31 1.48
N TYR A 232 20.60 -3.14 0.86
CA TYR A 232 19.46 -2.22 0.95
C TYR A 232 18.56 -2.42 -0.25
N ASN A 233 17.26 -2.57 -0.02
CA ASN A 233 16.34 -3.02 -1.02
C ASN A 233 14.95 -2.40 -0.80
N VAL A 234 14.44 -1.66 -1.78
CA VAL A 234 13.14 -0.99 -1.75
C VAL A 234 12.17 -1.72 -2.68
N VAL A 235 10.95 -1.96 -2.22
CA VAL A 235 9.84 -2.43 -3.03
C VAL A 235 8.82 -1.31 -3.21
N THR A 236 8.24 -1.19 -4.39
CA THR A 236 7.10 -0.29 -4.68
C THR A 236 5.96 -1.13 -5.22
N ALA A 237 4.77 -0.98 -4.66
CA ALA A 237 3.54 -1.58 -5.18
C ALA A 237 2.59 -0.48 -5.66
N CYS A 238 1.91 -0.73 -6.78
CA CYS A 238 0.91 0.17 -7.33
C CYS A 238 -0.41 -0.56 -7.57
N GLY A 239 -1.50 0.07 -7.17
CA GLY A 239 -2.87 -0.41 -7.34
C GLY A 239 -3.76 0.61 -8.05
N MET A 240 -4.89 0.14 -8.56
CA MET A 240 -5.93 0.98 -9.17
C MET A 240 -7.32 0.54 -8.72
N ASP A 241 -8.27 1.48 -8.65
CA ASP A 241 -9.69 1.24 -8.44
C ASP A 241 -10.43 0.94 -9.76
N ASN A 242 -11.76 0.91 -9.74
CA ASN A 242 -12.61 0.65 -10.91
C ASN A 242 -12.78 1.89 -11.80
N GLU A 243 -12.47 3.10 -11.33
CA GLU A 243 -12.44 4.35 -12.10
C GLU A 243 -11.07 4.61 -12.74
N GLU A 244 -10.09 3.69 -12.57
CA GLU A 244 -8.71 3.81 -13.05
C GLU A 244 -7.87 4.86 -12.30
N ASN A 245 -8.31 5.33 -11.12
CA ASN A 245 -7.44 6.11 -10.24
C ASN A 245 -6.38 5.18 -9.63
N THR A 246 -5.20 5.70 -9.40
CA THR A 246 -4.05 4.91 -8.96
C THR A 246 -3.43 5.45 -7.69
N ASP A 247 -2.93 4.52 -6.87
CA ASP A 247 -2.08 4.82 -5.72
C ASP A 247 -0.89 3.87 -5.68
N CYS A 248 0.24 4.34 -5.14
CA CYS A 248 1.46 3.56 -4.99
C CYS A 248 2.08 3.84 -3.63
N ASP A 249 2.60 2.79 -3.01
CA ASP A 249 3.35 2.88 -1.76
C ASP A 249 4.65 2.10 -1.86
N ASP A 250 5.65 2.46 -1.05
CA ASP A 250 6.96 1.81 -1.01
C ASP A 250 7.41 1.51 0.42
N ASP A 251 8.23 0.44 0.56
CA ASP A 251 8.88 0.09 1.81
C ASP A 251 10.25 -0.51 1.55
N ASP A 252 11.15 -0.39 2.51
CA ASP A 252 12.54 -0.82 2.40
C ASP A 252 12.92 -1.87 3.44
N GLU A 253 13.93 -2.67 3.09
CA GLU A 253 14.54 -3.63 4.01
C GLU A 253 16.05 -3.56 3.93
N LEU A 254 16.70 -3.59 5.09
CA LEU A 254 18.13 -3.51 5.24
C LEU A 254 18.69 -4.77 5.89
N ILE A 255 19.56 -5.49 5.17
CA ILE A 255 20.31 -6.62 5.69
C ILE A 255 21.78 -6.26 5.75
N ARG A 256 22.40 -6.43 6.93
CA ARG A 256 23.83 -6.20 7.15
C ARG A 256 24.61 -7.49 6.89
N LEU A 257 25.71 -7.37 6.13
CA LEU A 257 26.58 -8.49 5.82
C LEU A 257 27.79 -8.44 6.75
N TYR A 258 27.75 -9.28 7.80
CA TYR A 258 28.88 -9.36 8.71
C TYR A 258 30.00 -10.22 8.13
N TRP A 259 31.20 -9.95 8.61
CA TRP A 259 32.35 -10.79 8.32
C TRP A 259 32.77 -11.53 9.60
N TYR A 260 33.52 -12.60 9.43
CA TYR A 260 34.22 -13.30 10.49
C TYR A 260 35.67 -13.51 10.09
N GLY A 261 36.56 -13.29 11.06
CA GLY A 261 37.97 -13.62 10.86
C GLY A 261 38.13 -15.14 10.71
N PHE A 262 39.03 -15.54 9.88
CA PHE A 262 39.38 -16.96 9.74
C PHE A 262 40.39 -17.32 10.83
N THR A 263 40.14 -18.44 11.53
CA THR A 263 40.98 -18.90 12.63
C THR A 263 42.35 -19.41 12.15
N PRO A 264 43.37 -19.47 13.04
CA PRO A 264 44.61 -20.18 12.70
C PRO A 264 44.40 -21.60 12.18
N GLY A 265 43.41 -22.30 12.71
CA GLY A 265 43.05 -23.62 12.27
C GLY A 265 42.49 -23.67 10.86
N TYR A 266 41.67 -22.68 10.47
CA TYR A 266 41.18 -22.53 9.13
C TYR A 266 42.34 -22.38 8.13
N TRP A 267 43.15 -21.36 8.27
CA TRP A 267 44.27 -21.09 7.38
C TRP A 267 45.27 -22.23 7.29
N LYS A 268 45.49 -22.96 8.41
CA LYS A 268 46.33 -24.14 8.40
C LYS A 268 45.80 -25.29 7.59
N ASN A 269 44.49 -25.51 7.61
CA ASN A 269 43.85 -26.66 6.96
C ASN A 269 43.34 -26.34 5.53
N HIS A 270 43.35 -25.07 5.13
CA HIS A 270 42.91 -24.57 3.84
C HIS A 270 44.02 -23.80 3.12
N ALA A 271 45.14 -24.50 2.86
CA ALA A 271 46.29 -23.90 2.17
C ALA A 271 45.95 -23.44 0.73
N GLU A 272 44.95 -24.03 0.13
CA GLU A 272 44.38 -23.63 -1.15
C GLU A 272 43.78 -22.22 -1.14
N GLU A 273 43.30 -21.72 0.00
CA GLU A 273 42.68 -20.38 0.13
C GLU A 273 43.72 -19.25 0.23
N TRP A 274 45.02 -19.57 0.39
CA TRP A 274 46.08 -18.57 0.48
C TRP A 274 46.27 -17.74 -0.80
N TYR A 275 45.71 -18.21 -1.94
CA TYR A 275 45.70 -17.42 -3.18
C TYR A 275 44.95 -16.09 -3.07
N ARG A 276 44.13 -15.93 -2.02
CA ARG A 276 43.40 -14.69 -1.69
C ARG A 276 44.29 -13.66 -0.99
N THR A 277 45.49 -14.03 -0.62
CA THR A 277 46.41 -13.22 0.17
C THR A 277 47.70 -12.95 -0.63
N ASP A 278 48.49 -11.94 -0.21
CA ASP A 278 49.80 -11.68 -0.77
C ASP A 278 50.87 -12.62 -0.21
N TYR A 279 50.49 -13.65 0.54
CA TYR A 279 51.42 -14.51 1.26
C TYR A 279 51.33 -15.97 0.77
N MET A 280 52.51 -16.65 0.93
CA MET A 280 52.61 -18.07 0.69
C MET A 280 52.91 -18.85 1.96
N PRO A 281 52.46 -20.11 2.09
CA PRO A 281 52.72 -20.94 3.27
C PRO A 281 54.19 -21.02 3.66
N MET A 282 55.10 -20.97 2.67
CA MET A 282 56.56 -21.08 2.86
C MET A 282 57.28 -19.73 3.15
N ASN A 283 56.55 -18.59 3.16
CA ASN A 283 57.17 -17.32 3.58
C ASN A 283 57.69 -17.42 5.00
N LEU A 284 58.88 -16.85 5.26
CA LEU A 284 59.52 -16.93 6.55
C LEU A 284 58.91 -15.93 7.54
N VAL A 285 58.47 -16.42 8.72
CA VAL A 285 57.90 -15.60 9.79
C VAL A 285 58.80 -14.41 10.14
N ARG A 286 60.09 -14.66 10.35
CA ARG A 286 61.02 -13.59 10.72
C ARG A 286 61.18 -12.52 9.64
N THR A 287 61.04 -12.89 8.39
CA THR A 287 61.15 -11.93 7.26
C THR A 287 59.90 -11.08 7.17
N ILE A 288 58.72 -11.71 7.19
CA ILE A 288 57.41 -11.03 7.12
C ILE A 288 57.20 -10.09 8.30
N PHE A 289 57.43 -10.58 9.53
CA PHE A 289 57.25 -9.75 10.75
C PHE A 289 58.50 -8.95 11.10
N GLY A 290 59.62 -9.04 10.42
CA GLY A 290 60.81 -8.28 10.71
C GLY A 290 61.44 -8.62 12.08
N ILE A 291 61.37 -9.86 12.55
CA ILE A 291 61.81 -10.24 13.91
C ILE A 291 63.30 -10.26 14.00
N THR A 292 63.87 -9.43 14.87
CA THR A 292 65.33 -9.33 15.11
C THR A 292 65.71 -9.62 16.58
N HIS A 293 64.78 -10.02 17.43
CA HIS A 293 64.98 -10.25 18.84
C HIS A 293 66.02 -11.33 19.14
N THR A 294 67.14 -10.99 19.78
CA THR A 294 68.33 -11.83 19.92
C THR A 294 68.09 -13.13 20.70
N ASP A 295 67.16 -13.14 21.66
CA ASP A 295 66.85 -14.36 22.45
C ASP A 295 66.03 -15.36 21.62
N LEU A 296 65.37 -14.92 20.52
CA LEU A 296 64.56 -15.73 19.65
C LEU A 296 65.30 -16.19 18.41
N ILE A 297 66.24 -15.36 17.90
CA ILE A 297 67.09 -15.68 16.73
C ILE A 297 68.32 -16.41 17.16
N LYS A 298 68.55 -17.62 16.65
CA LYS A 298 69.77 -18.41 16.89
C LYS A 298 70.37 -18.85 15.56
N ASN A 299 71.68 -18.67 15.41
CA ASN A 299 72.38 -18.95 14.18
C ASN A 299 71.76 -18.31 12.93
N GLY A 300 71.15 -17.14 13.12
CA GLY A 300 70.48 -16.39 12.05
C GLY A 300 69.12 -16.92 11.65
N MET A 301 68.50 -17.82 12.39
CA MET A 301 67.20 -18.43 12.16
C MET A 301 66.25 -18.23 13.33
N LEU A 302 64.94 -18.06 13.01
CA LEU A 302 63.83 -18.12 13.95
C LEU A 302 63.32 -19.56 13.96
N ASP A 303 63.74 -20.37 14.90
CA ASP A 303 63.32 -21.79 15.03
C ASP A 303 62.55 -21.98 16.36
N LEU A 304 61.31 -21.53 16.42
CA LEU A 304 60.45 -21.60 17.58
C LEU A 304 59.80 -22.99 17.76
N ASN A 305 59.66 -23.74 16.70
CA ASN A 305 59.11 -25.10 16.73
C ASN A 305 60.19 -26.15 17.07
N LYS A 306 61.49 -25.77 17.00
CA LYS A 306 62.67 -26.63 17.28
C LYS A 306 62.88 -27.76 16.28
N ASP A 307 62.58 -27.56 15.02
CA ASP A 307 62.81 -28.55 13.96
C ASP A 307 64.17 -28.35 13.24
N GLY A 308 64.93 -27.33 13.62
CA GLY A 308 66.25 -27.02 13.08
C GLY A 308 66.24 -26.19 11.78
N ARG A 309 65.07 -25.55 11.45
CA ARG A 309 64.87 -24.69 10.28
C ARG A 309 64.37 -23.34 10.71
N ASP A 310 64.39 -22.42 9.76
CA ASP A 310 63.75 -21.10 9.93
C ASP A 310 62.24 -21.28 9.74
N ASP A 311 61.45 -20.86 10.71
CA ASP A 311 59.99 -21.10 10.70
C ASP A 311 59.28 -20.35 9.63
N THR A 312 58.37 -21.05 8.96
CA THR A 312 57.45 -20.50 7.91
C THR A 312 56.15 -19.99 8.52
N LEU A 313 55.34 -19.25 7.77
CA LEU A 313 54.01 -18.85 8.18
C LEU A 313 53.12 -20.08 8.47
N MET A 314 53.25 -21.14 7.70
CA MET A 314 52.52 -22.41 7.93
C MET A 314 52.94 -23.07 9.23
N ASP A 315 54.25 -23.04 9.58
CA ASP A 315 54.74 -23.57 10.87
C ASP A 315 54.14 -22.80 12.03
N ALA A 316 54.04 -21.47 11.90
CA ALA A 316 53.52 -20.59 12.96
C ALA A 316 52.06 -20.89 13.28
N LEU A 317 51.22 -21.21 12.27
CA LEU A 317 49.83 -21.64 12.50
C LEU A 317 49.71 -22.95 13.28
N GLY A 318 50.78 -23.72 13.34
CA GLY A 318 50.90 -24.96 14.11
C GLY A 318 51.52 -24.81 15.51
N TYR A 319 51.94 -23.65 15.94
CA TYR A 319 52.60 -23.43 17.22
C TYR A 319 51.72 -23.84 18.42
N LYS A 320 52.33 -24.50 19.40
CA LYS A 320 51.63 -25.01 20.58
C LYS A 320 51.59 -24.02 21.76
N GLY A 321 52.51 -23.05 21.78
CA GLY A 321 52.66 -22.10 22.86
C GLY A 321 53.33 -22.67 24.12
N GLY A 322 53.38 -21.86 25.17
CA GLY A 322 53.98 -22.21 26.45
C GLY A 322 53.99 -21.03 27.44
N ASN A 323 54.53 -21.23 28.64
CA ASN A 323 54.55 -20.19 29.68
C ASN A 323 55.85 -19.36 29.75
N ASP A 324 56.89 -19.78 29.04
CA ASP A 324 58.13 -19.03 28.89
C ASP A 324 57.96 -17.96 27.76
N LEU A 325 59.00 -17.11 27.62
CA LEU A 325 58.96 -16.05 26.58
C LEU A 325 58.73 -16.64 25.18
N ARG A 326 59.46 -17.71 24.85
CA ARG A 326 59.30 -18.38 23.56
C ARG A 326 57.90 -18.87 23.33
N GLY A 327 57.28 -19.54 24.32
CA GLY A 327 55.93 -20.04 24.23
C GLY A 327 54.88 -18.94 24.10
N LYS A 328 55.07 -17.75 24.73
CA LYS A 328 54.17 -16.62 24.55
C LYS A 328 54.32 -15.99 23.18
N VAL A 329 55.52 -15.91 22.65
CA VAL A 329 55.75 -15.48 21.25
C VAL A 329 55.14 -16.46 20.26
N GLN A 330 55.19 -17.77 20.52
CA GLN A 330 54.48 -18.75 19.69
C GLN A 330 52.95 -18.51 19.66
N ILE A 331 52.33 -18.22 20.83
CA ILE A 331 50.90 -17.93 20.92
C ILE A 331 50.55 -16.67 20.10
N LEU A 332 51.36 -15.61 20.26
CA LEU A 332 51.17 -14.35 19.52
C LEU A 332 51.34 -14.57 18.02
N LEU A 333 52.38 -15.21 17.55
CA LEU A 333 52.66 -15.40 16.13
C LEU A 333 51.64 -16.32 15.48
N ARG A 334 51.07 -17.31 16.18
CA ARG A 334 49.97 -18.13 15.69
C ARG A 334 48.73 -17.27 15.37
N ALA A 335 48.36 -16.39 16.32
CA ALA A 335 47.25 -15.47 16.14
C ALA A 335 47.58 -14.42 15.05
N ALA A 336 48.80 -13.86 15.09
CA ALA A 336 49.24 -12.81 14.19
C ALA A 336 49.31 -13.27 12.72
N VAL A 337 49.74 -14.51 12.46
CA VAL A 337 49.74 -15.06 11.08
C VAL A 337 48.32 -15.21 10.55
N ALA A 338 47.37 -15.67 11.38
CA ALA A 338 45.98 -15.70 10.94
C ALA A 338 45.41 -14.30 10.71
N GLY A 339 45.75 -13.33 11.60
CA GLY A 339 45.39 -11.92 11.40
C GLY A 339 46.01 -11.32 10.15
N LEU A 340 47.28 -11.62 9.86
CA LEU A 340 47.96 -11.20 8.61
C LEU A 340 47.25 -11.70 7.38
N LEU A 341 46.82 -12.96 7.35
CA LEU A 341 46.13 -13.57 6.26
C LEU A 341 44.69 -13.04 6.12
N ASN A 342 44.03 -12.80 7.26
CA ASN A 342 42.72 -12.15 7.28
C ASN A 342 42.77 -10.74 6.70
N GLU A 343 43.73 -9.92 7.17
CA GLU A 343 43.94 -8.56 6.67
C GLU A 343 44.24 -8.55 5.18
N SER A 344 45.14 -9.41 4.71
CA SER A 344 45.47 -9.50 3.29
C SER A 344 44.34 -10.02 2.43
N ALA A 345 43.47 -10.90 2.94
CA ALA A 345 42.36 -11.49 2.19
C ALA A 345 41.10 -10.64 2.21
N LEU A 346 40.87 -9.86 3.29
CA LEU A 346 39.63 -9.15 3.56
C LEU A 346 39.81 -7.62 3.47
N GLY A 347 41.04 -7.11 3.52
CA GLY A 347 41.38 -5.69 3.43
C GLY A 347 40.73 -4.87 4.56
N ASP A 348 40.16 -3.73 4.25
CA ASP A 348 39.50 -2.79 5.16
C ASP A 348 38.42 -3.44 6.07
N TYR A 349 38.16 -4.71 5.86
CA TYR A 349 37.18 -5.50 6.59
C TYR A 349 37.76 -6.32 7.76
N TYR A 350 39.04 -6.16 8.12
CA TYR A 350 39.65 -6.74 9.32
C TYR A 350 39.99 -5.63 10.35
N PRO A 351 39.05 -5.22 11.18
CA PRO A 351 39.05 -3.94 11.90
C PRO A 351 40.09 -3.70 12.99
N PRO A 352 40.86 -4.67 13.53
CA PRO A 352 41.78 -4.30 14.59
C PRO A 352 42.96 -3.44 14.10
N TYR A 353 43.19 -3.39 12.81
CA TYR A 353 44.31 -2.66 12.19
C TYR A 353 43.87 -2.03 10.87
N ASP A 354 44.41 -0.86 10.54
CA ASP A 354 44.11 -0.18 9.28
C ASP A 354 44.79 -0.85 8.06
N ASP A 355 45.89 -1.57 8.32
CA ASP A 355 46.60 -2.34 7.31
C ASP A 355 47.55 -3.41 7.93
N VAL A 356 48.07 -4.27 7.04
CA VAL A 356 49.06 -5.29 7.37
C VAL A 356 50.30 -4.72 8.06
N ALA A 357 50.76 -3.51 7.72
CA ALA A 357 51.94 -2.91 8.27
C ALA A 357 51.75 -2.52 9.76
N GLU A 358 50.57 -2.05 10.09
CA GLU A 358 50.19 -1.74 11.47
C GLU A 358 50.14 -2.99 12.35
N LEU A 359 49.54 -4.09 11.87
CA LEU A 359 49.55 -5.38 12.53
C LEU A 359 51.02 -5.86 12.81
N ILE A 360 51.86 -5.83 11.79
CA ILE A 360 53.28 -6.22 11.90
C ILE A 360 54.01 -5.34 12.93
N ALA A 361 53.78 -4.03 12.89
CA ALA A 361 54.38 -3.10 13.86
C ALA A 361 53.95 -3.40 15.28
N ALA A 362 52.68 -3.66 15.53
CA ALA A 362 52.14 -4.01 16.86
C ALA A 362 52.77 -5.31 17.40
N VAL A 363 52.87 -6.34 16.53
CA VAL A 363 53.46 -7.63 16.87
C VAL A 363 54.94 -7.46 17.25
N ASN A 364 55.70 -6.70 16.45
CA ASN A 364 57.12 -6.40 16.75
C ASN A 364 57.32 -5.60 18.02
N ALA A 365 56.51 -4.57 18.25
CA ALA A 365 56.55 -3.78 19.45
C ALA A 365 56.35 -4.66 20.70
N ALA A 366 55.35 -5.55 20.66
CA ALA A 366 55.08 -6.47 21.78
C ALA A 366 56.21 -7.46 22.01
N ILE A 367 56.78 -8.09 20.98
CA ILE A 367 57.90 -9.04 21.09
C ILE A 367 59.13 -8.34 21.66
N ASN A 368 59.46 -7.13 21.23
CA ASN A 368 60.62 -6.37 21.67
C ASN A 368 60.56 -5.95 23.15
N THR A 369 59.35 -5.94 23.75
CA THR A 369 59.26 -5.71 25.22
C THR A 369 59.79 -6.86 26.04
N SER A 370 59.93 -8.06 25.52
CA SER A 370 60.17 -9.32 26.25
C SER A 370 59.16 -9.55 27.40
N ASN A 371 58.09 -8.75 27.46
CA ASN A 371 57.08 -8.84 28.52
C ASN A 371 55.97 -9.84 28.13
N LYS A 372 55.97 -10.98 28.85
CA LYS A 372 55.03 -12.08 28.58
C LYS A 372 53.56 -11.68 28.68
N THR A 373 53.24 -10.71 29.56
CA THR A 373 51.84 -10.23 29.71
C THR A 373 51.43 -9.39 28.53
N ILE A 374 52.28 -8.47 28.05
CA ILE A 374 52.00 -7.64 26.87
C ILE A 374 51.81 -8.54 25.64
N ILE A 375 52.75 -9.49 25.43
CA ILE A 375 52.68 -10.44 24.29
C ILE A 375 51.40 -11.27 24.34
N ASN A 376 51.01 -11.78 25.52
CA ASN A 376 49.84 -12.59 25.67
C ASN A 376 48.52 -11.80 25.48
N ASN A 377 48.49 -10.56 25.97
CA ASN A 377 47.33 -9.69 25.79
C ASN A 377 47.11 -9.37 24.34
N LEU A 378 48.14 -9.00 23.58
CA LEU A 378 48.04 -8.75 22.15
C LEU A 378 47.59 -10.02 21.38
N ALA A 379 48.16 -11.18 21.76
CA ALA A 379 47.71 -12.46 21.18
C ALA A 379 46.21 -12.70 21.39
N GLY A 380 45.72 -12.41 22.61
CA GLY A 380 44.27 -12.55 22.91
C GLY A 380 43.40 -11.56 22.15
N GLN A 381 43.86 -10.33 21.93
CA GLN A 381 43.15 -9.35 21.11
C GLN A 381 43.04 -9.81 19.63
N ILE A 382 44.17 -10.22 19.06
CA ILE A 382 44.18 -10.70 17.66
C ILE A 382 43.33 -11.99 17.50
N ASP A 383 43.44 -12.91 18.48
CA ASP A 383 42.71 -14.16 18.47
C ASP A 383 41.17 -13.94 18.60
N TYR A 384 40.78 -12.92 19.41
CA TYR A 384 39.38 -12.47 19.49
C TYR A 384 38.82 -12.12 18.07
N TRP A 385 39.56 -11.30 17.32
CA TRP A 385 39.17 -10.89 16.00
C TRP A 385 39.23 -12.04 14.97
N ASN A 386 40.14 -12.98 15.10
CA ASN A 386 40.21 -14.17 14.26
C ASN A 386 39.08 -15.17 14.50
N ASN A 387 38.40 -15.15 15.65
CA ASN A 387 37.37 -16.11 16.06
C ASN A 387 35.99 -15.48 16.25
N GLY A 388 35.85 -14.16 16.10
CA GLY A 388 34.61 -13.44 16.36
C GLY A 388 33.72 -13.28 15.14
N ILE A 389 32.41 -13.18 15.38
CA ILE A 389 31.45 -12.56 14.47
C ILE A 389 31.44 -11.08 14.87
N HIS A 390 31.81 -10.21 13.95
CA HIS A 390 31.89 -8.78 14.23
C HIS A 390 30.89 -8.04 13.38
N GLU A 391 29.95 -7.35 14.05
CA GLU A 391 29.11 -6.34 13.45
C GLU A 391 29.94 -5.06 13.35
N PHE A 392 29.75 -4.30 12.26
CA PHE A 392 30.38 -2.99 12.14
C PHE A 392 29.84 -2.07 13.23
N PRO A 393 30.69 -1.25 13.87
CA PRO A 393 30.21 -0.14 14.67
C PRO A 393 29.41 0.80 13.76
N ASP A 394 28.25 1.24 14.25
CA ASP A 394 27.35 2.23 13.60
C ASP A 394 28.08 3.54 13.26
#